data_4d04930005267aadd5a771c24a19e2f1
#
_entry.id   4d04930005267aadd5a771c24a19e2f1
#
_cell.length_a   1.000
_cell.length_b   1.000
_cell.length_c   1.000
_cell.angle_alpha   90.00
_cell.angle_beta   90.00
_cell.angle_gamma   90.00
#
_symmetry.space_group_name_H-M   'P 1'
#
loop_
_entity.id
_entity.type
_entity.pdbx_description
1 polymer ?
#
loop_
_entity_poly.entity_id
_entity_poly.type
_entity_poly.pdbx_seq_one_letter_code
_entity_poly.pdbx_strand_id
1 'polypeptide(L)'
;MFTPGIGAVSTTLMAGVELVRAGKRQPIGSLTQMGAIRLGKRTENRSPLISDLVPLAPLAGLRFAGWDIFGGTAYDAAKKAGVLNRDDLEMTRPFLQSIEVMPAVFEQNYVKRLRPKVVKKTKSKMEAAEELREDIRRTMRKNSSRQGVMVWCGSTEVFTEESEVHSSLRNFEKGLAKNDPRIAPSMIYAYAALKEGIPFANGAPNLTVDIPAMTELAKKQKLPIAGKDFKTGQTLLKTVLAPMLKARMLGLDGWFSTNILGNQDGEVLDESGSFKTKEVSKLSVLEHILQPHLYPDLYSDFYHKVRINYYPPRGDDKESWDNIDIFGWLGYPMQIKVNFLCKDSILAAPVLLDLILFLDLAHRAGLSGIQEWLSFYFKSPMCAPELYPEHDLFIQLTKLKNHLRYLVGEELITHLGIEYYEEEVKGRQTRRGSSLK
;
A
#
# COMPACT_ATOMS: atom_id res chain seq x y z
N MET A 1 -13.53 -9.60 -1.74
CA MET A 1 -12.30 -9.12 -1.08
C MET A 1 -11.96 -10.00 0.09
N PHE A 2 -10.69 -10.37 0.19
CA PHE A 2 -10.15 -11.14 1.32
C PHE A 2 -9.12 -10.32 2.06
N THR A 3 -9.20 -10.31 3.40
CA THR A 3 -8.20 -9.62 4.25
C THR A 3 -7.71 -10.56 5.35
N PRO A 4 -6.49 -11.08 5.27
CA PRO A 4 -5.80 -11.56 6.45
C PRO A 4 -5.55 -10.37 7.39
N GLY A 5 -6.06 -10.47 8.64
CA GLY A 5 -6.10 -9.39 9.61
C GLY A 5 -7.40 -8.56 9.56
N ILE A 6 -8.44 -9.03 10.23
CA ILE A 6 -9.69 -8.28 10.47
C ILE A 6 -9.49 -7.34 11.67
N GLY A 7 -8.56 -6.40 11.51
CA GLY A 7 -8.22 -5.39 12.51
C GLY A 7 -8.74 -3.99 12.17
N ALA A 8 -8.06 -2.97 12.69
CA ALA A 8 -8.46 -1.57 12.57
C ALA A 8 -8.67 -1.12 11.10
N VAL A 9 -7.70 -1.36 10.21
CA VAL A 9 -7.79 -0.94 8.80
C VAL A 9 -8.91 -1.65 8.06
N SER A 10 -8.98 -2.98 8.16
CA SER A 10 -9.99 -3.79 7.45
C SER A 10 -11.41 -3.43 7.88
N THR A 11 -11.66 -3.31 9.18
CA THR A 11 -13.00 -2.99 9.69
C THR A 11 -13.40 -1.55 9.39
N THR A 12 -12.46 -0.60 9.40
CA THR A 12 -12.71 0.78 8.99
C THR A 12 -13.08 0.87 7.51
N LEU A 13 -12.39 0.12 6.64
CA LEU A 13 -12.79 0.04 5.23
C LEU A 13 -14.18 -0.56 5.07
N MET A 14 -14.45 -1.70 5.70
CA MET A 14 -15.72 -2.42 5.58
C MET A 14 -16.90 -1.54 6.00
N ALA A 15 -16.79 -0.89 7.17
CA ALA A 15 -17.78 0.06 7.66
C ALA A 15 -17.90 1.29 6.73
N GLY A 16 -16.79 1.84 6.28
CA GLY A 16 -16.77 2.98 5.38
C GLY A 16 -17.49 2.70 4.05
N VAL A 17 -17.22 1.54 3.44
CA VAL A 17 -17.90 1.12 2.21
C VAL A 17 -19.41 0.99 2.43
N GLU A 18 -19.84 0.41 3.56
CA GLU A 18 -21.26 0.27 3.88
C GLU A 18 -21.93 1.63 4.08
N LEU A 19 -21.29 2.56 4.79
CA LEU A 19 -21.81 3.92 4.99
C LEU A 19 -21.89 4.71 3.67
N VAL A 20 -20.93 4.53 2.77
CA VAL A 20 -20.96 5.14 1.44
C VAL A 20 -22.09 4.54 0.59
N ARG A 21 -22.27 3.22 0.60
CA ARG A 21 -23.39 2.54 -0.08
C ARG A 21 -24.75 3.06 0.39
N ALA A 22 -24.88 3.29 1.68
CA ALA A 22 -26.10 3.82 2.29
C ALA A 22 -26.28 5.34 2.10
N GLY A 23 -25.37 6.03 1.42
CA GLY A 23 -25.39 7.49 1.23
C GLY A 23 -25.21 8.30 2.52
N LYS A 24 -24.66 7.68 3.57
CA LYS A 24 -24.45 8.30 4.89
C LYS A 24 -23.12 9.03 5.03
N ARG A 25 -22.11 8.63 4.24
CA ARG A 25 -20.76 9.21 4.23
C ARG A 25 -20.24 9.31 2.81
N GLN A 26 -19.25 10.21 2.61
CA GLN A 26 -18.53 10.36 1.34
C GLN A 26 -17.24 9.52 1.36
N PRO A 27 -16.78 8.99 0.21
CA PRO A 27 -15.55 8.18 0.11
C PRO A 27 -14.28 9.04 0.09
N ILE A 28 -14.14 9.97 1.04
CA ILE A 28 -13.02 10.91 1.13
C ILE A 28 -11.71 10.15 1.26
N GLY A 29 -10.70 10.56 0.48
CA GLY A 29 -9.39 9.92 0.44
C GLY A 29 -9.25 8.79 -0.60
N SER A 30 -10.36 8.30 -1.19
CA SER A 30 -10.33 7.32 -2.27
C SER A 30 -10.17 8.01 -3.63
N LEU A 31 -9.05 7.74 -4.28
CA LEU A 31 -8.78 8.25 -5.62
C LEU A 31 -9.72 7.62 -6.67
N THR A 32 -10.06 6.35 -6.51
CA THR A 32 -10.97 5.64 -7.41
C THR A 32 -12.38 6.21 -7.40
N GLN A 33 -12.83 6.76 -6.27
CA GLN A 33 -14.20 7.22 -6.09
C GLN A 33 -14.37 8.74 -6.27
N MET A 34 -13.33 9.52 -5.99
CA MET A 34 -13.40 10.99 -6.00
C MET A 34 -12.40 11.64 -6.96
N GLY A 35 -11.42 10.89 -7.42
CA GLY A 35 -10.34 11.44 -8.24
C GLY A 35 -10.78 11.72 -9.66
N ALA A 36 -10.49 12.92 -10.17
CA ALA A 36 -10.59 13.25 -11.59
C ALA A 36 -9.27 12.97 -12.31
N ILE A 37 -9.39 12.68 -13.59
CA ILE A 37 -8.24 12.45 -14.47
C ILE A 37 -8.37 13.28 -15.73
N ARG A 38 -7.43 14.19 -15.97
CA ARG A 38 -7.40 14.98 -17.21
C ARG A 38 -7.10 14.08 -18.41
N LEU A 39 -7.83 14.27 -19.49
CA LEU A 39 -7.61 13.65 -20.80
C LEU A 39 -7.24 14.72 -21.80
N GLY A 40 -6.27 14.43 -22.68
CA GLY A 40 -5.82 15.33 -23.70
C GLY A 40 -5.22 16.65 -23.20
N LYS A 41 -5.33 17.70 -23.99
CA LYS A 41 -4.80 19.04 -23.71
C LYS A 41 -5.65 19.77 -22.65
N ARG A 42 -5.04 20.72 -21.92
CA ARG A 42 -5.76 21.55 -20.94
C ARG A 42 -6.91 22.35 -21.59
N THR A 43 -6.74 22.76 -22.83
CA THR A 43 -7.73 23.50 -23.61
C THR A 43 -8.97 22.67 -23.96
N GLU A 44 -8.88 21.33 -23.95
CA GLU A 44 -10.01 20.44 -24.23
C GLU A 44 -10.97 20.33 -23.05
N ASN A 45 -10.54 20.71 -21.86
CA ASN A 45 -11.32 20.73 -20.62
C ASN A 45 -12.01 19.37 -20.29
N ARG A 46 -11.34 18.25 -20.62
CA ARG A 46 -11.82 16.89 -20.38
C ARG A 46 -11.22 16.36 -19.09
N SER A 47 -12.02 16.25 -18.04
CA SER A 47 -11.57 15.76 -16.71
C SER A 47 -12.64 14.89 -16.03
N PRO A 48 -12.94 13.71 -16.57
CA PRO A 48 -13.89 12.79 -15.94
C PRO A 48 -13.38 12.28 -14.59
N LEU A 49 -14.28 11.75 -13.77
CA LEU A 49 -13.89 10.94 -12.62
C LEU A 49 -13.22 9.64 -13.08
N ILE A 50 -12.33 9.10 -12.27
CA ILE A 50 -11.67 7.82 -12.55
C ILE A 50 -12.72 6.71 -12.62
N SER A 51 -13.73 6.74 -11.74
CA SER A 51 -14.87 5.79 -11.76
C SER A 51 -15.68 5.81 -13.06
N ASP A 52 -15.70 6.93 -13.76
CA ASP A 52 -16.43 7.07 -15.02
C ASP A 52 -15.55 6.70 -16.24
N LEU A 53 -14.22 6.82 -16.06
CA LEU A 53 -13.26 6.56 -17.13
C LEU A 53 -12.95 5.06 -17.28
N VAL A 54 -12.70 4.36 -16.16
CA VAL A 54 -12.31 2.95 -16.16
C VAL A 54 -13.39 2.08 -15.51
N PRO A 55 -13.62 0.84 -16.00
CA PRO A 55 -14.70 -0.02 -15.52
C PRO A 55 -14.35 -0.65 -14.16
N LEU A 56 -14.35 0.16 -13.09
CA LEU A 56 -14.14 -0.32 -11.73
C LEU A 56 -15.31 -1.20 -11.26
N ALA A 57 -15.02 -2.15 -10.37
CA ALA A 57 -16.07 -2.90 -9.70
C ALA A 57 -16.94 -1.95 -8.85
N PRO A 58 -18.28 -2.01 -8.97
CA PRO A 58 -19.14 -1.12 -8.18
C PRO A 58 -19.07 -1.46 -6.69
N LEU A 59 -19.07 -0.44 -5.82
CA LEU A 59 -19.03 -0.66 -4.37
C LEU A 59 -20.16 -1.60 -3.89
N ALA A 60 -21.36 -1.51 -4.46
CA ALA A 60 -22.48 -2.38 -4.13
C ALA A 60 -22.20 -3.87 -4.39
N GLY A 61 -21.30 -4.18 -5.32
CA GLY A 61 -20.87 -5.55 -5.63
C GLY A 61 -19.83 -6.14 -4.69
N LEU A 62 -19.15 -5.32 -3.88
CA LEU A 62 -18.09 -5.82 -3.01
C LEU A 62 -18.64 -6.74 -1.91
N ARG A 63 -17.99 -7.86 -1.69
CA ARG A 63 -18.21 -8.78 -0.56
C ARG A 63 -16.90 -8.93 0.20
N PHE A 64 -17.00 -9.10 1.53
CA PHE A 64 -15.84 -9.12 2.42
C PHE A 64 -15.79 -10.42 3.20
N ALA A 65 -14.60 -10.95 3.35
CA ALA A 65 -14.27 -12.05 4.23
C ALA A 65 -12.80 -11.94 4.64
N GLY A 66 -12.40 -12.62 5.69
CA GLY A 66 -10.99 -12.63 6.07
C GLY A 66 -10.72 -13.54 7.24
N TRP A 67 -9.50 -13.49 7.70
CA TRP A 67 -9.00 -14.33 8.80
C TRP A 67 -8.50 -13.44 9.92
N ASP A 68 -8.75 -13.88 11.15
CA ASP A 68 -8.21 -13.22 12.34
C ASP A 68 -7.82 -14.22 13.41
N ILE A 69 -6.92 -13.80 14.31
CA ILE A 69 -6.41 -14.63 15.41
C ILE A 69 -7.22 -14.49 16.70
N PHE A 70 -8.12 -13.51 16.77
CA PHE A 70 -8.86 -13.23 18.03
C PHE A 70 -10.24 -13.87 18.10
N GLY A 71 -10.82 -14.26 16.95
CA GLY A 71 -12.20 -14.74 16.87
C GLY A 71 -13.23 -13.60 17.03
N GLY A 72 -14.52 -13.97 17.13
CA GLY A 72 -15.60 -13.00 17.17
C GLY A 72 -16.04 -12.53 15.78
N THR A 73 -16.69 -11.39 15.71
CA THR A 73 -17.19 -10.78 14.47
C THR A 73 -16.34 -9.60 14.04
N ALA A 74 -16.51 -9.15 12.80
CA ALA A 74 -15.85 -7.91 12.34
C ALA A 74 -16.35 -6.67 13.13
N TYR A 75 -17.58 -6.72 13.69
CA TYR A 75 -18.07 -5.70 14.60
C TYR A 75 -17.28 -5.66 15.91
N ASP A 76 -17.01 -6.82 16.51
CA ASP A 76 -16.22 -6.90 17.74
C ASP A 76 -14.80 -6.39 17.53
N ALA A 77 -14.21 -6.70 16.38
CA ALA A 77 -12.89 -6.20 15.99
C ALA A 77 -12.91 -4.66 15.78
N ALA A 78 -13.92 -4.12 15.11
CA ALA A 78 -14.09 -2.69 14.90
C ALA A 78 -14.28 -1.92 16.23
N LYS A 79 -15.11 -2.47 17.13
CA LYS A 79 -15.32 -1.93 18.47
C LYS A 79 -14.02 -1.91 19.28
N LYS A 80 -13.26 -3.00 19.24
CA LYS A 80 -11.96 -3.10 19.94
C LYS A 80 -10.94 -2.13 19.37
N ALA A 81 -10.92 -1.94 18.04
CA ALA A 81 -9.99 -1.04 17.38
C ALA A 81 -10.22 0.44 17.75
N GLY A 82 -11.45 0.85 18.06
CA GLY A 82 -11.78 2.20 18.53
C GLY A 82 -11.55 3.31 17.50
N VAL A 83 -11.52 2.99 16.20
CA VAL A 83 -11.28 3.95 15.12
C VAL A 83 -12.55 4.75 14.80
N LEU A 84 -13.68 4.04 14.68
CA LEU A 84 -14.98 4.59 14.31
C LEU A 84 -15.64 5.25 15.53
N ASN A 85 -16.35 6.34 15.29
CA ASN A 85 -17.24 6.90 16.30
C ASN A 85 -18.43 5.95 16.57
N ARG A 86 -19.15 6.19 17.66
CA ARG A 86 -20.24 5.33 18.10
C ARG A 86 -21.35 5.21 17.04
N ASP A 87 -21.71 6.31 16.41
CA ASP A 87 -22.83 6.33 15.47
C ASP A 87 -22.52 5.54 14.21
N ASP A 88 -21.33 5.73 13.62
CA ASP A 88 -20.88 5.00 12.44
C ASP A 88 -20.72 3.48 12.75
N LEU A 89 -20.24 3.14 13.94
CA LEU A 89 -20.09 1.76 14.40
C LEU A 89 -21.45 1.06 14.54
N GLU A 90 -22.42 1.72 15.18
CA GLU A 90 -23.75 1.14 15.39
C GLU A 90 -24.57 1.08 14.09
N MET A 91 -24.48 2.09 13.21
CA MET A 91 -25.12 2.03 11.89
C MET A 91 -24.62 0.86 11.04
N THR A 92 -23.35 0.50 11.17
CA THR A 92 -22.73 -0.59 10.38
C THR A 92 -22.75 -1.94 11.10
N ARG A 93 -23.23 -2.01 12.33
CA ARG A 93 -23.25 -3.21 13.16
C ARG A 93 -23.85 -4.45 12.47
N PRO A 94 -25.07 -4.40 11.87
CA PRO A 94 -25.64 -5.59 11.23
C PRO A 94 -24.76 -6.09 10.08
N PHE A 95 -24.20 -5.19 9.30
CA PHE A 95 -23.32 -5.51 8.21
C PHE A 95 -21.99 -6.13 8.70
N LEU A 96 -21.32 -5.50 9.66
CA LEU A 96 -20.06 -6.01 10.22
C LEU A 96 -20.23 -7.37 10.91
N GLN A 97 -21.39 -7.62 11.55
CA GLN A 97 -21.71 -8.94 12.13
C GLN A 97 -21.95 -10.02 11.07
N SER A 98 -22.36 -9.65 9.86
CA SER A 98 -22.59 -10.59 8.76
C SER A 98 -21.31 -11.06 8.05
N ILE A 99 -20.18 -10.37 8.28
CA ILE A 99 -18.91 -10.68 7.61
C ILE A 99 -18.29 -11.94 8.22
N GLU A 100 -17.91 -12.87 7.36
CA GLU A 100 -17.26 -14.12 7.78
C GLU A 100 -15.82 -13.85 8.23
N VAL A 101 -15.52 -14.15 9.49
CA VAL A 101 -14.18 -14.12 10.07
C VAL A 101 -13.73 -15.55 10.34
N MET A 102 -12.71 -15.98 9.63
CA MET A 102 -12.19 -17.35 9.69
C MET A 102 -10.97 -17.45 10.61
N PRO A 103 -10.67 -18.64 11.18
CA PRO A 103 -9.43 -18.88 11.94
C PRO A 103 -8.19 -18.61 11.07
N ALA A 104 -7.24 -17.83 11.57
CA ALA A 104 -6.04 -17.46 10.86
C ALA A 104 -4.94 -18.53 10.90
N VAL A 105 -4.04 -18.51 9.90
CA VAL A 105 -2.70 -19.09 10.00
C VAL A 105 -1.83 -18.09 10.75
N PHE A 106 -1.17 -18.54 11.82
CA PHE A 106 -0.37 -17.69 12.70
C PHE A 106 0.79 -18.45 13.31
N GLU A 107 1.95 -17.81 13.38
CA GLU A 107 3.11 -18.34 14.08
C GLU A 107 3.64 -17.29 15.07
N GLN A 108 3.75 -17.66 16.33
CA GLN A 108 4.16 -16.76 17.43
C GLN A 108 5.54 -16.15 17.22
N ASN A 109 6.44 -16.88 16.55
CA ASN A 109 7.81 -16.41 16.29
C ASN A 109 7.86 -15.20 15.33
N TYR A 110 6.84 -15.06 14.48
CA TYR A 110 6.75 -13.94 13.52
C TYR A 110 6.07 -12.71 14.11
N VAL A 111 5.16 -12.87 15.07
CA VAL A 111 4.49 -11.76 15.76
C VAL A 111 4.48 -12.01 17.25
N LYS A 112 5.57 -11.66 17.92
CA LYS A 112 5.86 -12.09 19.29
C LYS A 112 4.95 -11.48 20.34
N ARG A 113 4.42 -10.28 20.14
CA ARG A 113 3.59 -9.55 21.13
C ARG A 113 2.12 -9.98 21.12
N LEU A 114 1.60 -10.51 20.02
CA LEU A 114 0.21 -10.91 19.94
C LEU A 114 -0.01 -12.31 20.54
N ARG A 115 -1.19 -12.50 21.15
CA ARG A 115 -1.61 -13.79 21.71
C ARG A 115 -2.87 -14.25 20.99
N PRO A 116 -2.78 -15.31 20.16
CA PRO A 116 -3.92 -15.82 19.40
C PRO A 116 -4.91 -16.53 20.32
N LYS A 117 -6.21 -16.41 19.98
CA LYS A 117 -7.29 -17.16 20.59
C LYS A 117 -7.80 -18.26 19.68
N VAL A 118 -7.85 -17.96 18.39
CA VAL A 118 -8.41 -18.85 17.36
C VAL A 118 -7.47 -18.90 16.17
N VAL A 119 -6.85 -20.05 15.92
CA VAL A 119 -5.94 -20.27 14.80
C VAL A 119 -6.19 -21.62 14.16
N LYS A 120 -5.82 -21.75 12.88
CA LYS A 120 -5.80 -23.05 12.20
C LYS A 120 -4.77 -23.97 12.85
N LYS A 121 -5.15 -25.25 13.03
CA LYS A 121 -4.27 -26.29 13.60
C LYS A 121 -3.89 -27.24 12.48
N THR A 122 -2.73 -27.03 11.90
CA THR A 122 -2.22 -27.80 10.76
C THR A 122 -0.91 -28.50 11.11
N LYS A 123 -0.63 -29.63 10.45
CA LYS A 123 0.62 -30.41 10.63
C LYS A 123 1.79 -29.82 9.85
N SER A 124 1.49 -29.09 8.78
CA SER A 124 2.51 -28.46 7.93
C SER A 124 2.03 -27.12 7.38
N LYS A 125 2.99 -26.28 6.94
CA LYS A 125 2.70 -25.02 6.23
C LYS A 125 2.01 -25.28 4.89
N MET A 126 2.26 -26.43 4.26
CA MET A 126 1.53 -26.84 3.06
C MET A 126 0.05 -27.13 3.37
N GLU A 127 -0.23 -27.87 4.45
CA GLU A 127 -1.60 -28.10 4.90
C GLU A 127 -2.31 -26.78 5.25
N ALA A 128 -1.60 -25.85 5.92
CA ALA A 128 -2.12 -24.52 6.18
C ALA A 128 -2.49 -23.76 4.89
N ALA A 129 -1.65 -23.84 3.86
CA ALA A 129 -1.93 -23.26 2.56
C ALA A 129 -3.16 -23.90 1.90
N GLU A 130 -3.31 -25.22 1.95
CA GLU A 130 -4.48 -25.92 1.40
C GLU A 130 -5.78 -25.56 2.14
N GLU A 131 -5.75 -25.45 3.47
CA GLU A 131 -6.91 -24.97 4.22
C GLU A 131 -7.30 -23.52 3.87
N LEU A 132 -6.33 -22.64 3.65
CA LEU A 132 -6.61 -21.28 3.19
C LEU A 132 -7.23 -21.29 1.79
N ARG A 133 -6.75 -22.14 0.90
CA ARG A 133 -7.31 -22.32 -0.45
C ARG A 133 -8.75 -22.78 -0.40
N GLU A 134 -9.07 -23.74 0.47
CA GLU A 134 -10.45 -24.21 0.64
C GLU A 134 -11.37 -23.14 1.23
N ASP A 135 -10.88 -22.34 2.18
CA ASP A 135 -11.62 -21.19 2.71
C ASP A 135 -11.95 -20.18 1.57
N ILE A 136 -10.97 -19.89 0.71
CA ILE A 136 -11.17 -19.02 -0.45
C ILE A 136 -12.24 -19.58 -1.38
N ARG A 137 -12.12 -20.84 -1.79
CA ARG A 137 -13.09 -21.51 -2.69
C ARG A 137 -14.49 -21.50 -2.10
N ARG A 138 -14.63 -21.88 -0.82
CA ARG A 138 -15.89 -21.89 -0.09
C ARG A 138 -16.54 -20.50 -0.06
N THR A 139 -15.76 -19.48 0.27
CA THR A 139 -16.24 -18.09 0.35
C THR A 139 -16.64 -17.55 -1.01
N MET A 140 -15.86 -17.84 -2.06
CA MET A 140 -16.20 -17.44 -3.43
C MET A 140 -17.52 -18.09 -3.89
N ARG A 141 -17.72 -19.39 -3.65
CA ARG A 141 -18.98 -20.11 -3.97
C ARG A 141 -20.16 -19.53 -3.19
N LYS A 142 -20.01 -19.35 -1.87
CA LYS A 142 -21.07 -18.81 -0.99
C LYS A 142 -21.56 -17.43 -1.45
N ASN A 143 -20.66 -16.57 -1.90
CA ASN A 143 -20.98 -15.22 -2.35
C ASN A 143 -21.27 -15.11 -3.85
N SER A 144 -21.28 -16.22 -4.60
CA SER A 144 -21.39 -16.25 -6.06
C SER A 144 -20.41 -15.25 -6.74
N SER A 145 -19.23 -15.09 -6.16
CA SER A 145 -18.22 -14.14 -6.62
C SER A 145 -17.39 -14.75 -7.76
N ARG A 146 -17.27 -14.02 -8.86
CA ARG A 146 -16.45 -14.44 -10.02
C ARG A 146 -14.99 -14.01 -9.89
N GLN A 147 -14.75 -12.91 -9.19
CA GLN A 147 -13.43 -12.30 -8.99
C GLN A 147 -13.14 -12.13 -7.50
N GLY A 148 -11.89 -12.26 -7.12
CA GLY A 148 -11.42 -12.01 -5.77
C GLY A 148 -10.15 -11.17 -5.79
N VAL A 149 -9.89 -10.44 -4.72
CA VAL A 149 -8.61 -9.76 -4.45
C VAL A 149 -8.28 -10.00 -3.00
N MET A 150 -7.04 -10.34 -2.69
CA MET A 150 -6.54 -10.46 -1.32
C MET A 150 -5.56 -9.34 -1.03
N VAL A 151 -5.73 -8.68 0.13
CA VAL A 151 -4.77 -7.69 0.62
C VAL A 151 -4.39 -8.02 2.05
N TRP A 152 -3.10 -8.16 2.30
CA TRP A 152 -2.60 -8.38 3.64
C TRP A 152 -2.76 -7.12 4.50
N CYS A 153 -3.56 -7.23 5.54
CA CYS A 153 -3.79 -6.22 6.57
C CYS A 153 -3.43 -6.70 7.97
N GLY A 154 -2.75 -7.84 8.05
CA GLY A 154 -2.24 -8.38 9.31
C GLY A 154 -1.06 -7.58 9.86
N SER A 155 -0.69 -7.90 11.09
CA SER A 155 0.40 -7.22 11.80
C SER A 155 1.74 -7.37 11.09
N THR A 156 2.65 -6.41 11.38
CA THR A 156 4.03 -6.47 10.94
C THR A 156 4.73 -7.68 11.52
N GLU A 157 5.24 -8.54 10.65
CA GLU A 157 6.05 -9.71 11.01
C GLU A 157 7.50 -9.29 11.31
N VAL A 158 8.23 -10.11 12.07
CA VAL A 158 9.67 -9.88 12.30
C VAL A 158 10.43 -9.85 10.99
N PHE A 159 11.55 -9.11 10.98
CA PHE A 159 12.41 -8.98 9.81
C PHE A 159 12.95 -10.35 9.39
N THR A 160 12.78 -10.66 8.13
CA THR A 160 13.26 -11.89 7.48
C THR A 160 14.03 -11.50 6.23
N GLU A 161 15.24 -12.03 6.08
CA GLU A 161 16.03 -11.87 4.86
C GLU A 161 15.61 -12.91 3.82
N GLU A 162 15.73 -12.52 2.56
CA GLU A 162 15.56 -13.47 1.45
C GLU A 162 16.59 -14.59 1.54
N SER A 163 16.19 -15.80 1.25
CA SER A 163 17.03 -16.99 1.36
C SER A 163 16.69 -18.00 0.27
N GLU A 164 17.44 -19.11 0.19
CA GLU A 164 17.26 -20.13 -0.85
C GLU A 164 15.83 -20.66 -0.94
N VAL A 165 15.10 -20.76 0.18
CA VAL A 165 13.70 -21.20 0.18
C VAL A 165 12.76 -20.26 -0.60
N HIS A 166 13.15 -18.99 -0.75
CA HIS A 166 12.39 -17.95 -1.45
C HIS A 166 12.74 -17.83 -2.93
N SER A 167 13.84 -18.45 -3.38
CA SER A 167 14.48 -18.22 -4.68
C SER A 167 13.69 -18.75 -5.88
N SER A 168 12.80 -19.73 -5.68
CA SER A 168 11.94 -20.30 -6.72
C SER A 168 10.68 -20.91 -6.15
N LEU A 169 9.64 -21.03 -6.97
CA LEU A 169 8.40 -21.69 -6.59
C LEU A 169 8.63 -23.13 -6.10
N ARG A 170 9.52 -23.86 -6.79
CA ARG A 170 9.89 -25.24 -6.41
C ARG A 170 10.50 -25.32 -5.01
N ASN A 171 11.42 -24.42 -4.69
CA ASN A 171 12.06 -24.38 -3.36
C ASN A 171 11.07 -23.97 -2.29
N PHE A 172 10.21 -23.00 -2.59
CA PHE A 172 9.17 -22.56 -1.69
C PHE A 172 8.16 -23.69 -1.36
N GLU A 173 7.66 -24.41 -2.36
CA GLU A 173 6.75 -25.56 -2.14
C GLU A 173 7.40 -26.69 -1.34
N LYS A 174 8.69 -26.98 -1.56
CA LYS A 174 9.45 -27.92 -0.71
C LYS A 174 9.55 -27.40 0.73
N GLY A 175 9.79 -26.08 0.90
CA GLY A 175 9.83 -25.44 2.21
C GLY A 175 8.51 -25.54 2.95
N LEU A 176 7.39 -25.29 2.28
CA LEU A 176 6.04 -25.47 2.86
C LEU A 176 5.82 -26.90 3.37
N ALA A 177 6.21 -27.90 2.57
CA ALA A 177 6.06 -29.31 2.94
C ALA A 177 6.95 -29.72 4.13
N LYS A 178 8.13 -29.08 4.28
CA LYS A 178 9.12 -29.36 5.34
C LYS A 178 9.00 -28.46 6.57
N ASN A 179 7.99 -27.59 6.63
CA ASN A 179 7.82 -26.58 7.68
C ASN A 179 9.03 -25.64 7.84
N ASP A 180 9.64 -25.21 6.74
CA ASP A 180 10.81 -24.32 6.79
C ASP A 180 10.48 -23.07 7.62
N PRO A 181 11.23 -22.77 8.69
CA PRO A 181 10.94 -21.68 9.59
C PRO A 181 11.11 -20.29 8.97
N ARG A 182 11.70 -20.19 7.77
CA ARG A 182 11.90 -18.92 7.04
C ARG A 182 10.66 -18.51 6.22
N ILE A 183 9.67 -19.40 6.07
CA ILE A 183 8.41 -19.08 5.39
C ILE A 183 7.44 -18.47 6.40
N ALA A 184 7.19 -17.18 6.27
CA ALA A 184 6.29 -16.41 7.13
C ALA A 184 4.80 -16.71 6.85
N PRO A 185 3.90 -16.52 7.82
CA PRO A 185 2.46 -16.64 7.61
C PRO A 185 1.94 -15.82 6.43
N SER A 186 2.38 -14.57 6.27
CA SER A 186 1.98 -13.70 5.15
C SER A 186 2.32 -14.31 3.78
N MET A 187 3.44 -15.02 3.65
CA MET A 187 3.83 -15.73 2.43
C MET A 187 2.90 -16.91 2.12
N ILE A 188 2.40 -17.61 3.16
CA ILE A 188 1.44 -18.72 3.01
C ILE A 188 0.12 -18.20 2.44
N TYR A 189 -0.37 -17.05 2.93
CA TYR A 189 -1.56 -16.39 2.39
C TYR A 189 -1.37 -15.95 0.93
N ALA A 190 -0.23 -15.35 0.61
CA ALA A 190 0.08 -14.93 -0.75
C ALA A 190 0.12 -16.13 -1.71
N TYR A 191 0.79 -17.21 -1.31
CA TYR A 191 0.81 -18.47 -2.07
C TYR A 191 -0.60 -19.03 -2.29
N ALA A 192 -1.40 -19.13 -1.24
CA ALA A 192 -2.77 -19.65 -1.32
C ALA A 192 -3.65 -18.80 -2.26
N ALA A 193 -3.58 -17.48 -2.16
CA ALA A 193 -4.32 -16.56 -3.03
C ALA A 193 -3.93 -16.74 -4.50
N LEU A 194 -2.65 -16.70 -4.81
CA LEU A 194 -2.13 -16.83 -6.17
C LEU A 194 -2.44 -18.21 -6.77
N LYS A 195 -2.41 -19.30 -5.98
CA LYS A 195 -2.81 -20.64 -6.43
C LYS A 195 -4.31 -20.73 -6.75
N GLU A 196 -5.15 -19.92 -6.13
CA GLU A 196 -6.59 -19.84 -6.39
C GLU A 196 -7.00 -18.79 -7.43
N GLY A 197 -6.03 -18.23 -8.15
CA GLY A 197 -6.30 -17.24 -9.19
C GLY A 197 -6.69 -15.86 -8.64
N ILE A 198 -6.26 -15.53 -7.43
CA ILE A 198 -6.62 -14.28 -6.75
C ILE A 198 -5.40 -13.34 -6.68
N PRO A 199 -5.48 -12.14 -7.27
CA PRO A 199 -4.50 -11.07 -7.08
C PRO A 199 -4.19 -10.78 -5.63
N PHE A 200 -2.92 -10.42 -5.35
CA PHE A 200 -2.49 -10.14 -3.98
C PHE A 200 -1.75 -8.82 -3.86
N ALA A 201 -2.06 -8.04 -2.80
CA ALA A 201 -1.25 -6.92 -2.38
C ALA A 201 -0.77 -7.06 -0.93
N ASN A 202 0.45 -6.60 -0.66
CA ASN A 202 0.99 -6.56 0.69
C ASN A 202 0.86 -5.16 1.30
N GLY A 203 -0.03 -5.01 2.29
CA GLY A 203 -0.25 -3.75 3.01
C GLY A 203 0.72 -3.50 4.17
N ALA A 204 1.55 -4.49 4.54
CA ALA A 204 2.56 -4.41 5.60
C ALA A 204 4.00 -4.38 5.02
N PRO A 205 5.03 -4.05 5.81
CA PRO A 205 6.41 -4.04 5.34
C PRO A 205 7.06 -5.43 5.22
N ASN A 206 6.35 -6.48 5.56
CA ASN A 206 6.83 -7.86 5.56
C ASN A 206 7.41 -8.29 4.21
N LEU A 207 8.40 -9.14 4.22
CA LEU A 207 8.80 -9.91 3.04
C LEU A 207 7.67 -10.90 2.71
N THR A 208 7.01 -10.76 1.57
CA THR A 208 5.80 -11.55 1.24
C THR A 208 5.72 -11.88 -0.25
N VAL A 209 5.17 -10.98 -1.10
CA VAL A 209 5.06 -11.20 -2.56
C VAL A 209 6.25 -10.67 -3.33
N ASP A 210 7.12 -9.97 -2.67
CA ASP A 210 8.38 -9.42 -3.19
C ASP A 210 9.54 -10.43 -3.17
N ILE A 211 9.24 -11.74 -3.10
CA ILE A 211 10.19 -12.84 -3.25
C ILE A 211 10.11 -13.46 -4.65
N PRO A 212 11.22 -14.00 -5.21
CA PRO A 212 11.23 -14.61 -6.54
C PRO A 212 10.18 -15.70 -6.73
N ALA A 213 9.97 -16.56 -5.74
CA ALA A 213 8.95 -17.62 -5.78
C ALA A 213 7.54 -17.10 -6.03
N MET A 214 7.14 -15.98 -5.38
CA MET A 214 5.80 -15.38 -5.56
C MET A 214 5.70 -14.63 -6.87
N THR A 215 6.75 -13.96 -7.29
CA THR A 215 6.82 -13.30 -8.62
C THR A 215 6.71 -14.33 -9.75
N GLU A 216 7.40 -15.46 -9.62
CA GLU A 216 7.29 -16.60 -10.54
C GLU A 216 5.86 -17.14 -10.60
N LEU A 217 5.25 -17.40 -9.44
CA LEU A 217 3.86 -17.88 -9.35
C LEU A 217 2.86 -16.90 -9.95
N ALA A 218 2.99 -15.61 -9.64
CA ALA A 218 2.12 -14.56 -10.18
C ALA A 218 2.19 -14.50 -11.72
N LYS A 219 3.39 -14.53 -12.29
CA LYS A 219 3.59 -14.58 -13.75
C LYS A 219 2.99 -15.84 -14.37
N LYS A 220 3.23 -17.01 -13.75
CA LYS A 220 2.71 -18.32 -14.22
C LYS A 220 1.17 -18.34 -14.22
N GLN A 221 0.54 -17.77 -13.21
CA GLN A 221 -0.91 -17.69 -13.06
C GLN A 221 -1.52 -16.47 -13.78
N LYS A 222 -0.69 -15.61 -14.38
CA LYS A 222 -1.11 -14.34 -15.02
C LYS A 222 -1.88 -13.44 -14.06
N LEU A 223 -1.39 -13.28 -12.84
CA LEU A 223 -2.02 -12.49 -11.79
C LEU A 223 -1.23 -11.23 -11.47
N PRO A 224 -1.89 -10.09 -11.24
CA PRO A 224 -1.24 -8.90 -10.74
C PRO A 224 -0.91 -9.03 -9.25
N ILE A 225 0.26 -8.54 -8.87
CA ILE A 225 0.71 -8.41 -7.47
C ILE A 225 1.22 -7.00 -7.21
N ALA A 226 1.07 -6.51 -5.97
CA ALA A 226 1.54 -5.20 -5.57
C ALA A 226 2.02 -5.20 -4.11
N GLY A 227 2.85 -4.24 -3.73
CA GLY A 227 3.36 -4.04 -2.38
C GLY A 227 4.43 -2.95 -2.37
N LYS A 228 4.93 -2.61 -1.17
CA LYS A 228 4.49 -3.05 0.15
C LYS A 228 4.41 -1.88 1.12
N ASP A 229 3.74 -2.08 2.25
CA ASP A 229 3.52 -1.10 3.33
C ASP A 229 2.69 0.11 2.89
N PHE A 230 1.44 0.19 3.32
CA PHE A 230 0.53 1.29 2.98
C PHE A 230 1.12 2.65 3.30
N LYS A 231 1.13 3.55 2.32
CA LYS A 231 1.67 4.89 2.45
C LYS A 231 0.66 5.83 3.11
N THR A 232 0.80 5.96 4.41
CA THR A 232 0.02 6.85 5.28
C THR A 232 0.94 7.81 6.03
N GLY A 233 0.41 8.74 6.76
CA GLY A 233 1.06 9.57 7.78
C GLY A 233 2.42 10.14 7.35
N GLN A 234 3.43 9.88 8.17
CA GLN A 234 4.76 10.46 8.05
C GLN A 234 5.50 10.16 6.74
N THR A 235 5.38 8.94 6.19
CA THR A 235 6.03 8.64 4.90
C THR A 235 5.35 9.35 3.74
N LEU A 236 4.02 9.56 3.81
CA LEU A 236 3.33 10.42 2.85
C LEU A 236 3.94 11.83 2.84
N LEU A 237 4.18 12.42 4.01
CA LEU A 237 4.83 13.74 4.12
C LEU A 237 6.26 13.72 3.55
N LYS A 238 7.05 12.68 3.80
CA LYS A 238 8.39 12.54 3.19
C LYS A 238 8.35 12.54 1.67
N THR A 239 7.39 11.83 1.08
CA THR A 239 7.24 11.74 -0.39
C THR A 239 6.71 13.03 -1.05
N VAL A 240 6.34 14.03 -0.26
CA VAL A 240 5.95 15.38 -0.69
C VAL A 240 7.09 16.38 -0.44
N LEU A 241 7.66 16.37 0.76
CA LEU A 241 8.64 17.38 1.17
C LEU A 241 10.03 17.13 0.57
N ALA A 242 10.49 15.88 0.48
CA ALA A 242 11.79 15.59 -0.10
C ALA A 242 11.88 15.97 -1.61
N PRO A 243 10.87 15.67 -2.46
CA PRO A 243 10.83 16.20 -3.83
C PRO A 243 10.86 17.73 -3.88
N MET A 244 10.19 18.43 -2.95
CA MET A 244 10.21 19.89 -2.87
C MET A 244 11.62 20.39 -2.57
N LEU A 245 12.36 19.80 -1.62
CA LEU A 245 13.75 20.16 -1.32
C LEU A 245 14.62 19.99 -2.58
N LYS A 246 14.53 18.83 -3.22
CA LYS A 246 15.28 18.51 -4.44
C LYS A 246 14.95 19.47 -5.59
N ALA A 247 13.66 19.72 -5.84
CA ALA A 247 13.24 20.63 -6.92
C ALA A 247 13.72 22.08 -6.71
N ARG A 248 13.93 22.50 -5.47
CA ARG A 248 14.44 23.83 -5.09
C ARG A 248 15.93 23.85 -4.84
N MET A 249 16.65 22.73 -5.01
CA MET A 249 18.09 22.61 -4.73
C MET A 249 18.45 23.07 -3.30
N LEU A 250 17.60 22.74 -2.32
CA LEU A 250 17.86 22.95 -0.92
C LEU A 250 18.59 21.74 -0.34
N GLY A 251 19.65 21.95 0.39
CA GLY A 251 20.42 20.89 1.04
C GLY A 251 19.72 20.36 2.28
N LEU A 252 20.10 19.16 2.71
CA LEU A 252 19.58 18.48 3.88
C LEU A 252 20.74 18.10 4.81
N ASP A 253 20.76 18.65 6.04
CA ASP A 253 21.70 18.26 7.11
C ASP A 253 21.14 17.10 7.93
N GLY A 254 19.81 17.11 8.18
CA GLY A 254 19.21 16.07 8.99
C GLY A 254 17.68 15.99 8.89
N TRP A 255 17.18 14.77 9.07
CA TRP A 255 15.73 14.49 9.17
C TRP A 255 15.48 13.55 10.35
N PHE A 256 15.07 14.10 11.47
CA PHE A 256 14.71 13.33 12.65
C PHE A 256 13.20 13.18 12.74
N SER A 257 12.75 11.92 12.76
CA SER A 257 11.34 11.55 12.80
C SER A 257 11.01 10.80 14.08
N THR A 258 9.96 11.18 14.78
CA THR A 258 9.40 10.38 15.87
C THR A 258 7.90 10.15 15.67
N ASN A 259 7.42 8.99 16.10
CA ASN A 259 6.00 8.62 16.08
C ASN A 259 5.59 8.12 17.45
N ILE A 260 4.38 8.47 17.86
CA ILE A 260 3.72 7.94 19.05
C ILE A 260 2.38 7.36 18.62
N LEU A 261 2.12 6.10 18.95
CA LEU A 261 0.86 5.40 18.64
C LEU A 261 0.54 4.40 19.72
N GLY A 262 -0.73 4.17 20.01
CA GLY A 262 -1.20 3.32 21.09
C GLY A 262 -2.05 2.12 20.65
N ASN A 263 -2.18 1.89 19.34
CA ASN A 263 -2.92 0.77 18.79
C ASN A 263 -2.09 -0.52 18.77
N GLN A 264 -2.68 -1.61 18.27
CA GLN A 264 -2.04 -2.92 18.21
C GLN A 264 -0.79 -2.94 17.29
N ASP A 265 -0.72 -2.11 16.25
CA ASP A 265 0.50 -1.97 15.43
C ASP A 265 1.65 -1.38 16.28
N GLY A 266 1.35 -0.38 17.13
CA GLY A 266 2.30 0.17 18.08
C GLY A 266 2.83 -0.86 19.06
N GLU A 267 1.96 -1.69 19.64
CA GLU A 267 2.34 -2.78 20.53
C GLU A 267 3.29 -3.79 19.83
N VAL A 268 3.00 -4.16 18.59
CA VAL A 268 3.84 -5.07 17.80
C VAL A 268 5.19 -4.43 17.50
N LEU A 269 5.21 -3.16 17.12
CA LEU A 269 6.43 -2.43 16.76
C LEU A 269 7.32 -2.05 17.97
N ASP A 270 6.85 -2.19 19.19
CA ASP A 270 7.64 -2.08 20.41
C ASP A 270 8.63 -3.27 20.59
N GLU A 271 8.53 -4.30 19.73
CA GLU A 271 9.46 -5.43 19.65
C GLU A 271 10.51 -5.16 18.56
N SER A 272 11.79 -5.35 18.89
CA SER A 272 12.94 -4.96 18.05
C SER A 272 12.95 -5.63 16.67
N GLY A 273 12.53 -6.89 16.55
CA GLY A 273 12.51 -7.61 15.28
C GLY A 273 11.45 -7.07 14.31
N SER A 274 10.25 -6.77 14.82
CA SER A 274 9.18 -6.15 14.03
C SER A 274 9.49 -4.67 13.73
N PHE A 275 10.13 -3.97 14.68
CA PHE A 275 10.59 -2.60 14.45
C PHE A 275 11.60 -2.50 13.31
N LYS A 276 12.59 -3.43 13.26
CA LYS A 276 13.59 -3.47 12.17
C LYS A 276 12.93 -3.56 10.79
N THR A 277 11.90 -4.37 10.63
CA THR A 277 11.14 -4.48 9.37
C THR A 277 10.56 -3.13 8.93
N LYS A 278 10.01 -2.38 9.88
CA LYS A 278 9.42 -1.06 9.63
C LYS A 278 10.46 0.04 9.41
N GLU A 279 11.58 -0.04 10.11
CA GLU A 279 12.69 0.92 10.01
C GLU A 279 13.32 0.87 8.62
N VAL A 280 13.65 -0.32 8.12
CA VAL A 280 14.21 -0.53 6.77
C VAL A 280 13.28 0.07 5.70
N SER A 281 11.96 -0.17 5.82
CA SER A 281 10.97 0.40 4.90
C SER A 281 10.94 1.94 4.90
N LYS A 282 11.27 2.60 6.01
CA LYS A 282 11.20 4.06 6.14
C LYS A 282 12.49 4.80 5.78
N LEU A 283 13.64 4.16 5.96
CA LEU A 283 14.95 4.82 5.79
C LEU A 283 15.31 5.01 4.31
N SER A 284 15.05 4.04 3.45
CA SER A 284 15.39 4.09 2.02
C SER A 284 14.68 5.17 1.20
N VAL A 285 13.56 5.70 1.70
CA VAL A 285 12.70 6.65 0.95
C VAL A 285 13.44 7.94 0.59
N LEU A 286 14.18 8.53 1.53
CA LEU A 286 14.87 9.81 1.30
C LEU A 286 16.01 9.66 0.30
N GLU A 287 16.80 8.60 0.40
CA GLU A 287 17.94 8.35 -0.50
C GLU A 287 17.50 8.21 -1.96
N HIS A 288 16.40 7.48 -2.19
CA HIS A 288 15.86 7.32 -3.54
C HIS A 288 15.32 8.63 -4.14
N ILE A 289 14.70 9.49 -3.32
CA ILE A 289 14.18 10.78 -3.79
C ILE A 289 15.31 11.78 -4.01
N LEU A 290 16.17 11.96 -3.02
CA LEU A 290 17.20 13.01 -3.00
C LEU A 290 18.39 12.69 -3.92
N GLN A 291 18.67 11.39 -4.12
CA GLN A 291 19.74 10.89 -5.01
C GLN A 291 21.12 11.48 -4.68
N PRO A 292 21.70 11.15 -3.50
CA PRO A 292 22.99 11.70 -3.05
C PRO A 292 24.13 11.58 -4.06
N HIS A 293 24.12 10.50 -4.87
CA HIS A 293 25.11 10.27 -5.92
C HIS A 293 25.08 11.30 -7.06
N LEU A 294 23.91 11.93 -7.29
CA LEU A 294 23.76 13.01 -8.28
C LEU A 294 23.98 14.40 -7.68
N TYR A 295 23.70 14.56 -6.39
CA TYR A 295 23.75 15.84 -5.66
C TYR A 295 24.56 15.72 -4.37
N PRO A 296 25.87 15.35 -4.45
CA PRO A 296 26.67 15.08 -3.26
C PRO A 296 26.81 16.28 -2.33
N ASP A 297 26.93 17.50 -2.86
CA ASP A 297 27.06 18.72 -2.05
C ASP A 297 25.79 19.06 -1.24
N LEU A 298 24.65 18.45 -1.58
CA LEU A 298 23.38 18.72 -0.91
C LEU A 298 22.91 17.57 -0.01
N TYR A 299 23.30 16.31 -0.33
CA TYR A 299 22.67 15.15 0.29
C TYR A 299 23.62 14.00 0.64
N SER A 300 24.96 14.17 0.56
CA SER A 300 25.89 13.04 0.80
C SER A 300 25.92 12.59 2.25
N ASP A 301 25.67 13.49 3.20
CA ASP A 301 26.02 13.30 4.61
C ASP A 301 24.89 13.67 5.58
N PHE A 302 23.63 13.59 5.17
CA PHE A 302 22.51 13.94 6.03
C PHE A 302 22.23 12.88 7.10
N TYR A 303 21.95 13.33 8.32
CA TYR A 303 21.54 12.43 9.41
C TYR A 303 20.06 12.06 9.29
N HIS A 304 19.75 10.78 9.15
CA HIS A 304 18.36 10.29 9.09
C HIS A 304 18.07 9.33 10.24
N LYS A 305 17.08 9.66 11.06
CA LYS A 305 16.66 8.84 12.20
C LYS A 305 15.15 8.73 12.29
N VAL A 306 14.67 7.51 12.57
CA VAL A 306 13.26 7.22 12.82
C VAL A 306 13.11 6.60 14.20
N ARG A 307 12.13 7.09 14.98
CA ARG A 307 11.71 6.52 16.27
C ARG A 307 10.21 6.20 16.22
N ILE A 308 9.82 5.09 16.83
CA ILE A 308 8.43 4.71 17.05
C ILE A 308 8.29 4.35 18.51
N ASN A 309 7.33 4.99 19.19
CA ASN A 309 7.12 4.83 20.62
C ASN A 309 5.69 4.31 20.82
N TYR A 310 5.55 3.19 21.51
CA TYR A 310 4.25 2.67 21.91
C TYR A 310 3.74 3.42 23.13
N TYR A 311 2.54 3.99 23.01
CA TYR A 311 1.89 4.76 24.07
C TYR A 311 0.38 4.45 24.09
N PRO A 312 -0.07 3.46 24.88
CA PRO A 312 -1.45 2.96 24.89
C PRO A 312 -2.55 4.03 24.92
N PRO A 313 -2.42 5.15 25.68
CA PRO A 313 -3.46 6.18 25.74
C PRO A 313 -3.81 6.83 24.40
N ARG A 314 -2.95 6.71 23.36
CA ARG A 314 -3.23 7.25 22.01
C ARG A 314 -4.24 6.41 21.23
N GLY A 315 -4.43 5.13 21.54
CA GLY A 315 -5.25 4.25 20.70
C GLY A 315 -4.80 4.26 19.23
N ASP A 316 -5.72 4.45 18.28
CA ASP A 316 -5.42 4.56 16.85
C ASP A 316 -4.92 5.95 16.42
N ASP A 317 -4.92 6.94 17.30
CA ASP A 317 -4.37 8.25 17.05
C ASP A 317 -2.85 8.17 16.98
N LYS A 318 -2.29 8.49 15.83
CA LYS A 318 -0.87 8.49 15.56
C LYS A 318 -0.37 9.92 15.46
N GLU A 319 0.49 10.29 16.39
CA GLU A 319 1.16 11.56 16.40
C GLU A 319 2.58 11.39 15.86
N SER A 320 2.97 12.25 14.94
CA SER A 320 4.33 12.26 14.39
C SER A 320 4.91 13.66 14.40
N TRP A 321 6.20 13.75 14.77
CA TRP A 321 6.99 14.96 14.67
C TRP A 321 8.17 14.72 13.75
N ASP A 322 8.41 15.67 12.86
CA ASP A 322 9.60 15.71 12.03
C ASP A 322 10.35 17.02 12.31
N ASN A 323 11.63 16.91 12.65
CA ASN A 323 12.61 17.98 12.55
C ASN A 323 13.40 17.77 11.27
N ILE A 324 13.41 18.77 10.41
CA ILE A 324 14.10 18.73 9.12
C ILE A 324 15.03 19.93 9.08
N ASP A 325 16.32 19.68 9.27
CA ASP A 325 17.36 20.70 9.24
C ASP A 325 17.89 20.77 7.80
N ILE A 326 17.72 21.92 7.18
CA ILE A 326 18.04 22.16 5.78
C ILE A 326 18.96 23.39 5.65
N PHE A 327 19.63 23.51 4.52
CA PHE A 327 20.40 24.70 4.19
C PHE A 327 20.08 25.18 2.78
N GLY A 328 20.23 26.48 2.58
CA GLY A 328 19.96 27.16 1.32
C GLY A 328 21.14 27.95 0.79
N TRP A 329 20.85 29.07 0.13
CA TRP A 329 21.85 29.95 -0.46
C TRP A 329 22.99 30.26 0.51
N LEU A 330 24.23 30.12 0.06
CA LEU A 330 25.47 30.32 0.82
C LEU A 330 25.63 29.41 2.05
N GLY A 331 24.90 28.29 2.13
CA GLY A 331 24.94 27.36 3.26
C GLY A 331 24.17 27.83 4.50
N TYR A 332 23.31 28.86 4.38
CA TYR A 332 22.56 29.34 5.54
C TYR A 332 21.54 28.30 6.03
N PRO A 333 21.60 27.96 7.33
CA PRO A 333 20.74 26.94 7.92
C PRO A 333 19.30 27.43 8.08
N MET A 334 18.36 26.51 7.89
CA MET A 334 16.93 26.70 8.11
C MET A 334 16.35 25.42 8.68
N GLN A 335 15.16 25.49 9.26
CA GLN A 335 14.49 24.32 9.84
C GLN A 335 13.03 24.28 9.43
N ILE A 336 12.55 23.09 9.07
CA ILE A 336 11.14 22.77 8.90
C ILE A 336 10.73 21.84 10.03
N LYS A 337 9.67 22.20 10.76
CA LYS A 337 9.04 21.34 11.77
C LYS A 337 7.66 20.95 11.32
N VAL A 338 7.37 19.65 11.36
CA VAL A 338 6.05 19.11 11.04
C VAL A 338 5.51 18.40 12.28
N ASN A 339 4.32 18.73 12.68
CA ASN A 339 3.54 17.99 13.66
C ASN A 339 2.25 17.50 12.99
N PHE A 340 2.06 16.20 12.95
CA PHE A 340 0.93 15.59 12.27
C PHE A 340 0.25 14.56 13.18
N LEU A 341 -0.96 14.87 13.62
CA LEU A 341 -1.83 13.95 14.34
C LEU A 341 -2.88 13.39 13.37
N CYS A 342 -2.96 12.07 13.24
CA CYS A 342 -3.92 11.40 12.37
C CYS A 342 -4.42 10.08 12.97
N LYS A 343 -5.57 9.63 12.50
CA LYS A 343 -5.99 8.22 12.67
C LYS A 343 -5.42 7.41 11.51
N ASP A 344 -4.44 6.56 11.78
CA ASP A 344 -3.69 5.83 10.74
C ASP A 344 -4.63 4.93 9.92
N SER A 345 -5.60 4.29 10.57
CA SER A 345 -6.59 3.43 9.90
C SER A 345 -7.58 4.19 9.01
N ILE A 346 -7.89 5.44 9.33
CA ILE A 346 -8.71 6.31 8.47
C ILE A 346 -7.96 6.71 7.19
N LEU A 347 -6.65 6.91 7.28
CA LEU A 347 -5.82 7.16 6.09
C LEU A 347 -5.61 5.90 5.25
N ALA A 348 -5.51 4.73 5.90
CA ALA A 348 -5.25 3.46 5.22
C ALA A 348 -6.49 2.86 4.53
N ALA A 349 -7.68 3.07 5.07
CA ALA A 349 -8.91 2.49 4.54
C ALA A 349 -9.19 2.86 3.07
N PRO A 350 -9.13 4.13 2.62
CA PRO A 350 -9.30 4.48 1.22
C PRO A 350 -8.15 3.96 0.32
N VAL A 351 -6.92 3.87 0.83
CA VAL A 351 -5.80 3.22 0.12
C VAL A 351 -6.11 1.76 -0.14
N LEU A 352 -6.61 1.05 0.86
CA LEU A 352 -7.01 -0.35 0.74
C LEU A 352 -8.16 -0.52 -0.27
N LEU A 353 -9.16 0.38 -0.26
CA LEU A 353 -10.25 0.37 -1.24
C LEU A 353 -9.73 0.52 -2.67
N ASP A 354 -8.91 1.52 -2.90
CA ASP A 354 -8.34 1.81 -4.22
C ASP A 354 -7.51 0.62 -4.74
N LEU A 355 -6.68 0.02 -3.90
CA LEU A 355 -5.87 -1.15 -4.25
C LEU A 355 -6.73 -2.36 -4.66
N ILE A 356 -7.84 -2.61 -3.96
CA ILE A 356 -8.76 -3.70 -4.31
C ILE A 356 -9.36 -3.46 -5.69
N LEU A 357 -9.86 -2.25 -5.94
CA LEU A 357 -10.51 -1.90 -7.19
C LEU A 357 -9.52 -1.88 -8.37
N PHE A 358 -8.32 -1.39 -8.15
CA PHE A 358 -7.28 -1.37 -9.20
C PHE A 358 -6.67 -2.75 -9.46
N LEU A 359 -6.50 -3.60 -8.47
CA LEU A 359 -6.04 -4.98 -8.70
C LEU A 359 -7.09 -5.83 -9.42
N ASP A 360 -8.38 -5.64 -9.09
CA ASP A 360 -9.47 -6.24 -9.84
C ASP A 360 -9.48 -5.76 -11.31
N LEU A 361 -9.34 -4.45 -11.53
CA LEU A 361 -9.23 -3.85 -12.87
C LEU A 361 -8.01 -4.43 -13.63
N ALA A 362 -6.84 -4.46 -13.00
CA ALA A 362 -5.61 -5.00 -13.59
C ALA A 362 -5.79 -6.48 -14.01
N HIS A 363 -6.39 -7.29 -13.14
CA HIS A 363 -6.66 -8.69 -13.43
C HIS A 363 -7.61 -8.86 -14.62
N ARG A 364 -8.72 -8.11 -14.64
CA ARG A 364 -9.69 -8.12 -15.77
C ARG A 364 -9.09 -7.58 -17.08
N ALA A 365 -8.13 -6.67 -17.00
CA ALA A 365 -7.36 -6.15 -18.13
C ALA A 365 -6.25 -7.12 -18.60
N GLY A 366 -6.08 -8.29 -17.97
CA GLY A 366 -5.04 -9.26 -18.31
C GLY A 366 -3.63 -8.89 -17.90
N LEU A 367 -3.46 -7.90 -17.00
CA LEU A 367 -2.15 -7.52 -16.46
C LEU A 367 -1.65 -8.58 -15.48
N SER A 368 -0.35 -8.80 -15.44
CA SER A 368 0.27 -9.81 -14.57
C SER A 368 1.60 -9.34 -13.98
N GLY A 369 2.05 -10.02 -12.90
CA GLY A 369 3.27 -9.66 -12.19
C GLY A 369 3.16 -8.37 -11.40
N ILE A 370 4.28 -7.73 -11.15
CA ILE A 370 4.39 -6.52 -10.32
C ILE A 370 3.65 -5.34 -10.99
N GLN A 371 2.71 -4.76 -10.26
CA GLN A 371 1.96 -3.59 -10.70
C GLN A 371 2.61 -2.31 -10.19
N GLU A 372 3.73 -1.94 -10.78
CA GLU A 372 4.54 -0.79 -10.35
C GLU A 372 3.80 0.56 -10.42
N TRP A 373 2.78 0.68 -11.28
CA TRP A 373 1.93 1.86 -11.37
C TRP A 373 1.09 2.11 -10.09
N LEU A 374 0.98 1.10 -9.20
CA LEU A 374 0.37 1.22 -7.88
C LEU A 374 1.36 1.68 -6.78
N SER A 375 2.60 2.03 -7.13
CA SER A 375 3.62 2.57 -6.21
C SER A 375 3.13 3.75 -5.38
N PHE A 376 2.18 4.52 -5.92
CA PHE A 376 1.52 5.63 -5.23
C PHE A 376 0.99 5.29 -3.84
N TYR A 377 0.59 4.04 -3.62
CA TYR A 377 -0.04 3.57 -2.39
C TYR A 377 0.94 2.97 -1.37
N PHE A 378 2.20 2.79 -1.72
CA PHE A 378 3.17 2.03 -0.91
C PHE A 378 4.36 2.87 -0.44
N LYS A 379 4.84 2.57 0.79
CA LYS A 379 6.06 3.15 1.36
C LYS A 379 7.33 2.56 0.75
N SER A 380 7.30 1.25 0.45
CA SER A 380 8.38 0.50 -0.20
C SER A 380 7.81 -0.18 -1.44
N PRO A 381 7.55 0.58 -2.53
CA PRO A 381 6.91 0.03 -3.71
C PRO A 381 7.78 -1.02 -4.38
N MET A 382 7.16 -2.11 -4.81
CA MET A 382 7.78 -3.12 -5.64
C MET A 382 8.01 -2.56 -7.05
N CYS A 383 9.15 -2.85 -7.62
CA CYS A 383 9.51 -2.54 -9.01
C CYS A 383 10.21 -3.72 -9.67
N ALA A 384 10.53 -3.62 -10.96
CA ALA A 384 11.35 -4.59 -11.64
C ALA A 384 12.76 -4.62 -11.02
N PRO A 385 13.43 -5.79 -10.99
CA PRO A 385 14.73 -5.94 -10.31
C PRO A 385 15.84 -5.01 -10.83
N GLU A 386 15.74 -4.59 -12.08
CA GLU A 386 16.69 -3.68 -12.74
C GLU A 386 16.41 -2.19 -12.48
N LEU A 387 15.32 -1.88 -11.80
CA LEU A 387 14.90 -0.51 -11.50
C LEU A 387 15.03 -0.23 -10.01
N TYR A 388 15.24 1.04 -9.66
CA TYR A 388 15.05 1.51 -8.30
C TYR A 388 13.59 1.98 -8.10
N PRO A 389 13.02 1.82 -6.90
CA PRO A 389 11.64 2.21 -6.66
C PRO A 389 11.45 3.72 -6.71
N GLU A 390 10.44 4.18 -7.45
CA GLU A 390 10.04 5.59 -7.46
C GLU A 390 9.31 5.96 -6.16
N HIS A 391 9.73 7.03 -5.50
CA HIS A 391 9.15 7.51 -4.24
C HIS A 391 8.59 8.94 -4.29
N ASP A 392 8.84 9.70 -5.36
CA ASP A 392 8.21 11.01 -5.55
C ASP A 392 6.70 10.82 -5.76
N LEU A 393 5.90 11.39 -4.84
CA LEU A 393 4.45 11.22 -4.85
C LEU A 393 3.80 11.70 -6.15
N PHE A 394 4.30 12.80 -6.71
CA PHE A 394 3.71 13.42 -7.90
C PHE A 394 4.06 12.64 -9.17
N ILE A 395 5.27 12.09 -9.24
CA ILE A 395 5.68 11.17 -10.31
C ILE A 395 4.85 9.87 -10.23
N GLN A 396 4.71 9.31 -9.04
CA GLN A 396 3.87 8.11 -8.81
C GLN A 396 2.41 8.35 -9.21
N LEU A 397 1.83 9.50 -8.86
CA LEU A 397 0.45 9.85 -9.26
C LEU A 397 0.34 10.01 -10.77
N THR A 398 1.33 10.63 -11.42
CA THR A 398 1.38 10.78 -12.87
C THR A 398 1.47 9.43 -13.56
N LYS A 399 2.32 8.52 -13.06
CA LYS A 399 2.46 7.14 -13.53
C LYS A 399 1.13 6.38 -13.42
N LEU A 400 0.47 6.45 -12.26
CA LEU A 400 -0.85 5.84 -12.05
C LEU A 400 -1.87 6.37 -13.05
N LYS A 401 -2.01 7.69 -13.18
CA LYS A 401 -2.96 8.31 -14.12
C LYS A 401 -2.64 7.98 -15.58
N ASN A 402 -1.38 7.93 -15.97
CA ASN A 402 -0.98 7.52 -17.31
C ASN A 402 -1.29 6.04 -17.57
N HIS A 403 -1.13 5.18 -16.57
CA HIS A 403 -1.50 3.78 -16.72
C HIS A 403 -3.02 3.61 -16.95
N LEU A 404 -3.85 4.39 -16.24
CA LEU A 404 -5.30 4.39 -16.46
C LEU A 404 -5.66 4.91 -17.87
N ARG A 405 -4.99 5.96 -18.37
CA ARG A 405 -5.15 6.43 -19.76
C ARG A 405 -4.81 5.35 -20.76
N TYR A 406 -3.68 4.69 -20.57
CA TYR A 406 -3.24 3.58 -21.41
C TYR A 406 -4.29 2.45 -21.49
N LEU A 407 -4.87 2.07 -20.36
CA LEU A 407 -5.88 0.99 -20.30
C LEU A 407 -7.15 1.29 -21.12
N VAL A 408 -7.48 2.57 -21.29
CA VAL A 408 -8.68 2.98 -22.06
C VAL A 408 -8.35 3.58 -23.43
N GLY A 409 -7.07 3.51 -23.86
CA GLY A 409 -6.65 3.98 -25.18
C GLY A 409 -6.56 5.51 -25.31
N GLU A 410 -6.49 6.25 -24.20
CA GLU A 410 -6.30 7.70 -24.19
C GLU A 410 -4.80 8.07 -24.27
N GLU A 411 -4.52 9.26 -24.75
CA GLU A 411 -3.15 9.78 -24.88
C GLU A 411 -2.48 9.94 -23.50
N LEU A 412 -1.21 9.52 -23.42
CA LEU A 412 -0.40 9.70 -22.22
C LEU A 412 0.01 11.16 -22.08
N ILE A 413 -0.01 11.68 -20.86
CA ILE A 413 0.48 13.02 -20.59
C ILE A 413 1.94 12.93 -20.15
N THR A 414 2.85 13.29 -21.04
CA THR A 414 4.31 13.27 -20.84
C THR A 414 4.92 14.65 -20.68
N HIS A 415 4.17 15.70 -21.01
CA HIS A 415 4.57 17.10 -20.91
C HIS A 415 3.41 17.94 -20.38
N LEU A 416 3.72 19.01 -19.66
CA LEU A 416 2.75 19.91 -19.09
C LEU A 416 3.14 21.35 -19.35
N GLY A 417 2.17 22.18 -19.73
CA GLY A 417 2.32 23.64 -19.79
C GLY A 417 2.85 24.21 -21.08
N ILE A 418 3.05 23.41 -22.14
CA ILE A 418 3.46 23.89 -23.44
C ILE A 418 2.34 23.93 -24.50
N GLU A 419 1.15 23.43 -24.15
CA GLU A 419 0.01 23.31 -25.06
C GLU A 419 -0.47 24.65 -25.62
N TYR A 420 -0.24 25.74 -24.88
CA TYR A 420 -0.59 27.10 -25.31
C TYR A 420 0.35 27.69 -26.32
N TYR A 421 1.55 27.11 -26.46
CA TYR A 421 2.62 27.65 -27.32
C TYR A 421 2.80 26.85 -28.60
N GLU A 422 2.04 25.77 -28.83
CA GLU A 422 2.23 24.90 -30.01
C GLU A 422 2.13 25.64 -31.32
N GLU A 423 1.20 26.57 -31.48
CA GLU A 423 1.05 27.36 -32.72
C GLU A 423 2.17 28.39 -32.88
N GLU A 424 2.59 29.08 -31.81
CA GLU A 424 3.70 30.02 -31.82
C GLU A 424 5.04 29.32 -32.03
N VAL A 425 5.25 28.13 -31.43
CA VAL A 425 6.50 27.36 -31.58
C VAL A 425 6.62 26.82 -33.00
N LYS A 426 5.55 26.32 -33.60
CA LYS A 426 5.53 25.93 -35.04
C LYS A 426 5.84 27.11 -35.95
N GLY A 427 5.26 28.29 -35.68
CA GLY A 427 5.54 29.50 -36.40
C GLY A 427 6.97 30.04 -36.26
N ARG A 428 7.62 29.80 -35.11
CA ARG A 428 9.03 30.17 -34.82
C ARG A 428 10.02 29.17 -35.38
N GLN A 429 9.73 27.90 -35.43
CA GLN A 429 10.60 26.89 -36.06
C GLN A 429 10.68 27.06 -37.58
N THR A 430 9.59 27.42 -38.22
CA THR A 430 9.60 27.79 -39.65
C THR A 430 10.37 29.07 -39.94
N ARG A 431 10.47 30.01 -38.98
CA ARG A 431 11.28 31.24 -39.11
C ARG A 431 12.75 31.06 -38.71
N ARG A 432 13.09 30.12 -37.79
CA ARG A 432 14.47 29.88 -37.36
C ARG A 432 15.26 28.93 -38.28
N GLY A 433 14.60 28.19 -39.15
CA GLY A 433 15.25 27.36 -40.16
C GLY A 433 16.03 28.18 -41.23
N SER A 434 15.89 29.51 -41.20
CA SER A 434 16.61 30.44 -42.13
C SER A 434 17.69 31.30 -41.47
N SER A 435 17.92 31.21 -40.13
CA SER A 435 18.87 32.13 -39.47
C SER A 435 19.91 31.46 -38.54
N LEU A 436 20.03 30.12 -38.57
CA LEU A 436 21.11 29.40 -37.93
C LEU A 436 21.79 28.50 -38.96
N LYS A 437 22.52 29.15 -39.89
CA LYS A 437 23.62 28.58 -40.65
C LYS A 437 24.84 29.45 -40.45
#